data_7c59a5d38714ee5a7aec88e26d7477a5
#
_entry.id   7c59a5d38714ee5a7aec88e26d7477a5
#
_cell.length_a   1.000
_cell.length_b   1.000
_cell.length_c   1.000
_cell.angle_alpha   90.00
_cell.angle_beta   90.00
_cell.angle_gamma   90.00
#
_symmetry.space_group_name_H-M   'P 1'
#
loop_
_entity.id
_entity.type
_entity.pdbx_description
1 polymer ?
#
loop_
_entity_poly.entity_id
_entity_poly.type
_entity_poly.pdbx_seq_one_letter_code
_entity_poly.pdbx_strand_id
1 'polypeptide(L)'
;MSALLNPPQREAIRYLDGPLLVLAGAGSGKTRVITQKIAYLIEDCGFSPSNIAAITFTNKAAKEMQERVAHIMGGRVPGGLTVCTFHALGVRIIRQEAKHCGLKPQFSILDASDTVQIVSDVAGDSDKGIAKQMQWQISSWKNAMISPDEAAQLADNEIASVAAQLYREYERTLRAYQAVDFDYLISLPVRLFEEHPEVRERWQNRLRYL
;
A
#
# COMPACT_ATOMS: atom_id res chain seq x y z
N MET A 1 5.84 4.41 34.80
CA MET A 1 6.86 3.31 34.78
C MET A 1 6.80 2.63 33.41
N SER A 2 7.84 2.78 32.59
CA SER A 2 7.94 2.02 31.33
C SER A 2 8.09 0.54 31.68
N ALA A 3 7.11 -0.30 31.39
CA ALA A 3 7.23 -1.75 31.61
C ALA A 3 8.49 -2.25 30.88
N LEU A 4 9.33 -3.02 31.59
CA LEU A 4 10.58 -3.54 31.03
C LEU A 4 10.29 -4.44 29.81
N LEU A 5 11.08 -4.28 28.77
CA LEU A 5 11.05 -5.19 27.62
C LEU A 5 11.53 -6.58 28.05
N ASN A 6 10.85 -7.63 27.61
CA ASN A 6 11.32 -8.99 27.83
C ASN A 6 12.49 -9.36 26.89
N PRO A 7 13.23 -10.46 27.13
CA PRO A 7 14.39 -10.82 26.32
C PRO A 7 14.06 -10.95 24.81
N PRO A 8 13.01 -11.67 24.37
CA PRO A 8 12.66 -11.75 22.93
C PRO A 8 12.33 -10.40 22.30
N GLN A 9 11.66 -9.50 23.05
CA GLN A 9 11.37 -8.15 22.55
C GLN A 9 12.66 -7.35 22.34
N ARG A 10 13.63 -7.44 23.26
CA ARG A 10 14.96 -6.78 23.13
C ARG A 10 15.74 -7.34 21.95
N GLU A 11 15.71 -8.65 21.75
CA GLU A 11 16.34 -9.30 20.61
C GLU A 11 15.76 -8.81 19.28
N ALA A 12 14.43 -8.80 19.12
CA ALA A 12 13.76 -8.29 17.93
C ALA A 12 14.08 -6.82 17.64
N ILE A 13 14.19 -5.98 18.68
CA ILE A 13 14.56 -4.57 18.52
C ILE A 13 15.99 -4.42 18.01
N ARG A 14 16.94 -5.21 18.51
CA ARG A 14 18.36 -5.11 18.18
C ARG A 14 18.77 -5.83 16.90
N TYR A 15 17.92 -6.71 16.38
CA TYR A 15 18.21 -7.44 15.14
C TYR A 15 18.24 -6.51 13.93
N LEU A 16 19.38 -6.46 13.21
CA LEU A 16 19.63 -5.58 12.06
C LEU A 16 20.07 -6.32 10.79
N ASP A 17 20.34 -7.61 10.88
CA ASP A 17 21.07 -8.36 9.85
C ASP A 17 20.21 -8.80 8.65
N GLY A 18 18.93 -8.39 8.60
CA GLY A 18 18.06 -8.70 7.49
C GLY A 18 16.57 -8.71 7.85
N PRO A 19 15.72 -9.30 6.99
CA PRO A 19 14.31 -9.46 7.28
C PRO A 19 14.05 -10.25 8.55
N LEU A 20 13.14 -9.78 9.39
CA LEU A 20 12.75 -10.42 10.64
C LEU A 20 11.24 -10.64 10.71
N LEU A 21 10.83 -11.89 10.85
CA LEU A 21 9.45 -12.26 11.17
C LEU A 21 9.27 -12.44 12.67
N VAL A 22 8.37 -11.68 13.28
CA VAL A 22 8.02 -11.80 14.70
C VAL A 22 6.62 -12.39 14.85
N LEU A 23 6.55 -13.64 15.33
CA LEU A 23 5.28 -14.31 15.65
C LEU A 23 4.90 -14.00 17.10
N ALA A 24 3.76 -13.36 17.30
CA ALA A 24 3.34 -12.90 18.61
C ALA A 24 1.81 -12.81 18.71
N GLY A 25 1.26 -13.31 19.81
CA GLY A 25 -0.18 -13.28 20.10
C GLY A 25 -0.74 -11.86 20.33
N ALA A 26 -2.05 -11.75 20.44
CA ALA A 26 -2.70 -10.49 20.84
C ALA A 26 -2.21 -10.06 22.24
N GLY A 27 -2.02 -8.76 22.44
CA GLY A 27 -1.55 -8.22 23.74
C GLY A 27 -0.07 -8.42 24.05
N SER A 28 0.70 -9.13 23.23
CA SER A 28 2.14 -9.42 23.46
C SER A 28 3.06 -8.20 23.34
N GLY A 29 2.55 -7.04 22.93
CA GLY A 29 3.31 -5.80 22.77
C GLY A 29 3.99 -5.63 21.40
N LYS A 30 3.49 -6.27 20.32
CA LYS A 30 4.04 -6.11 18.95
C LYS A 30 4.28 -4.65 18.54
N THR A 31 3.26 -3.80 18.70
CA THR A 31 3.38 -2.38 18.37
C THR A 31 4.46 -1.68 19.20
N ARG A 32 4.64 -2.10 20.47
CA ARG A 32 5.69 -1.57 21.33
C ARG A 32 7.07 -1.96 20.80
N VAL A 33 7.26 -3.19 20.34
CA VAL A 33 8.52 -3.63 19.73
C VAL A 33 8.85 -2.76 18.51
N ILE A 34 7.89 -2.52 17.62
CA ILE A 34 8.07 -1.68 16.42
C ILE A 34 8.46 -0.27 16.81
N THR A 35 7.72 0.38 17.72
CA THR A 35 8.01 1.77 18.12
C THR A 35 9.35 1.92 18.83
N GLN A 36 9.74 0.95 19.66
CA GLN A 36 11.05 0.92 20.28
C GLN A 36 12.18 0.63 19.30
N LYS A 37 11.92 -0.20 18.27
CA LYS A 37 12.88 -0.44 17.19
C LYS A 37 13.15 0.82 16.38
N ILE A 38 12.10 1.60 16.07
CA ILE A 38 12.25 2.90 15.39
C ILE A 38 13.15 3.83 16.21
N ALA A 39 12.90 3.95 17.52
CA ALA A 39 13.73 4.77 18.39
C ALA A 39 15.18 4.28 18.42
N TYR A 40 15.39 2.96 18.59
CA TYR A 40 16.71 2.35 18.57
C TYR A 40 17.48 2.61 17.26
N LEU A 41 16.82 2.47 16.12
CA LEU A 41 17.42 2.76 14.81
C LEU A 41 17.90 4.21 14.70
N ILE A 42 17.14 5.14 15.23
CA ILE A 42 17.44 6.57 15.14
C ILE A 42 18.47 6.99 16.19
N GLU A 43 18.24 6.66 17.46
CA GLU A 43 19.03 7.17 18.59
C GLU A 43 20.32 6.39 18.82
N ASP A 44 20.26 5.05 18.74
CA ASP A 44 21.42 4.20 19.04
C ASP A 44 22.22 3.85 17.79
N CYS A 45 21.55 3.62 16.64
CA CYS A 45 22.21 3.23 15.40
C CYS A 45 22.51 4.41 14.47
N GLY A 46 21.98 5.62 14.74
CA GLY A 46 22.25 6.82 13.97
C GLY A 46 21.61 6.85 12.55
N PHE A 47 20.58 6.03 12.31
CA PHE A 47 19.89 6.05 11.02
C PHE A 47 19.05 7.29 10.85
N SER A 48 19.07 7.86 9.65
CA SER A 48 18.17 8.97 9.31
C SER A 48 16.71 8.49 9.40
N PRO A 49 15.82 9.25 10.06
CA PRO A 49 14.40 8.96 10.09
C PRO A 49 13.79 8.79 8.68
N SER A 50 14.34 9.49 7.67
CA SER A 50 13.90 9.40 6.27
C SER A 50 14.18 8.04 5.62
N ASN A 51 15.03 7.22 6.21
CA ASN A 51 15.33 5.86 5.75
C ASN A 51 14.45 4.79 6.39
N ILE A 52 13.52 5.18 7.25
CA ILE A 52 12.67 4.26 8.01
C ILE A 52 11.21 4.44 7.60
N ALA A 53 10.54 3.33 7.30
CA ALA A 53 9.10 3.30 7.09
C ALA A 53 8.45 2.25 8.00
N ALA A 54 7.39 2.64 8.67
CA ALA A 54 6.54 1.75 9.46
C ALA A 54 5.14 1.73 8.85
N ILE A 55 4.73 0.56 8.40
CA ILE A 55 3.49 0.38 7.65
C ILE A 55 2.47 -0.37 8.49
N THR A 56 1.21 0.03 8.38
CA THR A 56 0.09 -0.59 9.07
C THR A 56 -1.15 -0.66 8.18
N PHE A 57 -2.17 -1.40 8.60
CA PHE A 57 -3.38 -1.60 7.79
C PHE A 57 -4.40 -0.45 7.91
N THR A 58 -4.44 0.26 9.04
CA THR A 58 -5.45 1.30 9.26
C THR A 58 -4.84 2.66 9.59
N ASN A 59 -5.51 3.73 9.17
CA ASN A 59 -5.09 5.09 9.52
C ASN A 59 -5.09 5.34 11.04
N LYS A 60 -6.02 4.69 11.78
CA LYS A 60 -6.05 4.75 13.24
C LYS A 60 -4.77 4.15 13.83
N ALA A 61 -4.37 2.96 13.38
CA ALA A 61 -3.14 2.31 13.86
C ALA A 61 -1.88 3.12 13.48
N ALA A 62 -1.86 3.71 12.29
CA ALA A 62 -0.76 4.60 11.88
C ALA A 62 -0.64 5.82 12.81
N LYS A 63 -1.77 6.47 13.14
CA LYS A 63 -1.80 7.62 14.05
C LYS A 63 -1.35 7.22 15.46
N GLU A 64 -1.89 6.12 16.00
CA GLU A 64 -1.46 5.61 17.32
C GLU A 64 0.05 5.28 17.35
N MET A 65 0.59 4.73 16.26
CA MET A 65 2.03 4.45 16.15
C MET A 65 2.84 5.74 16.13
N GLN A 66 2.42 6.77 15.37
CA GLN A 66 3.05 8.09 15.37
C GLN A 66 3.07 8.72 16.75
N GLU A 67 1.94 8.70 17.48
CA GLU A 67 1.84 9.24 18.84
C GLU A 67 2.80 8.51 19.81
N ARG A 68 2.90 7.18 19.70
CA ARG A 68 3.83 6.40 20.53
C ARG A 68 5.29 6.70 20.22
N VAL A 69 5.63 6.79 18.91
CA VAL A 69 6.99 7.19 18.50
C VAL A 69 7.30 8.59 19.00
N ALA A 70 6.38 9.55 18.83
CA ALA A 70 6.56 10.92 19.34
C ALA A 70 6.80 10.93 20.86
N HIS A 71 6.04 10.14 21.62
CA HIS A 71 6.23 10.03 23.07
C HIS A 71 7.62 9.52 23.46
N ILE A 72 8.13 8.52 22.73
CA ILE A 72 9.47 7.96 22.97
C ILE A 72 10.56 8.98 22.58
N MET A 73 10.37 9.71 21.48
CA MET A 73 11.33 10.62 20.86
C MET A 73 11.23 12.07 21.38
N GLY A 74 10.77 12.28 22.62
CA GLY A 74 10.76 13.59 23.26
C GLY A 74 9.64 14.52 22.82
N GLY A 75 8.50 13.99 22.38
CA GLY A 75 7.25 14.74 22.12
C GLY A 75 7.00 15.07 20.65
N ARG A 76 7.86 14.70 19.73
CA ARG A 76 7.69 14.92 18.28
C ARG A 76 8.00 13.69 17.46
N VAL A 77 7.23 13.48 16.40
CA VAL A 77 7.60 12.48 15.36
C VAL A 77 8.84 13.02 14.63
N PRO A 78 9.92 12.23 14.52
CA PRO A 78 11.12 12.66 13.80
C PRO A 78 10.82 13.05 12.36
N GLY A 79 11.35 14.19 11.91
CA GLY A 79 11.15 14.68 10.55
C GLY A 79 11.69 13.68 9.51
N GLY A 80 10.88 13.37 8.52
CA GLY A 80 11.23 12.42 7.46
C GLY A 80 10.80 10.96 7.73
N LEU A 81 10.53 10.57 9.00
CA LEU A 81 10.01 9.24 9.31
C LEU A 81 8.68 8.99 8.60
N THR A 82 8.58 7.85 7.92
CA THR A 82 7.34 7.42 7.27
C THR A 82 6.58 6.46 8.20
N VAL A 83 5.39 6.88 8.66
CA VAL A 83 4.44 6.00 9.38
C VAL A 83 3.08 6.17 8.74
N CYS A 84 2.62 5.16 8.01
CA CYS A 84 1.39 5.25 7.22
C CYS A 84 0.80 3.86 6.91
N THR A 85 -0.31 3.84 6.17
CA THR A 85 -0.86 2.59 5.60
C THR A 85 -0.17 2.23 4.29
N PHE A 86 -0.33 0.96 3.83
CA PHE A 86 0.12 0.55 2.50
C PHE A 86 -0.44 1.44 1.40
N HIS A 87 -1.74 1.72 1.43
CA HIS A 87 -2.40 2.61 0.46
C HIS A 87 -1.81 4.02 0.47
N ALA A 88 -1.56 4.60 1.63
CA ALA A 88 -0.95 5.92 1.73
C ALA A 88 0.50 5.95 1.24
N LEU A 89 1.26 4.87 1.44
CA LEU A 89 2.58 4.71 0.83
C LEU A 89 2.47 4.63 -0.69
N GLY A 90 1.52 3.83 -1.21
CA GLY A 90 1.24 3.72 -2.65
C GLY A 90 0.91 5.05 -3.29
N VAL A 91 0.03 5.85 -2.69
CA VAL A 91 -0.27 7.22 -3.15
C VAL A 91 1.01 8.06 -3.25
N ARG A 92 1.88 7.99 -2.23
CA ARG A 92 3.14 8.74 -2.21
C ARG A 92 4.08 8.31 -3.34
N ILE A 93 4.22 6.99 -3.56
CA ILE A 93 5.04 6.44 -4.64
C ILE A 93 4.50 6.88 -5.99
N ILE A 94 3.20 6.65 -6.25
CA ILE A 94 2.59 6.99 -7.55
C ILE A 94 2.67 8.49 -7.83
N ARG A 95 2.46 9.36 -6.84
CA ARG A 95 2.57 10.82 -7.02
C ARG A 95 3.99 11.24 -7.37
N GLN A 96 4.98 10.67 -6.72
CA GLN A 96 6.39 10.99 -6.97
C GLN A 96 6.86 10.47 -8.32
N GLU A 97 6.37 9.31 -8.74
CA GLU A 97 6.75 8.62 -9.97
C GLU A 97 5.65 8.69 -11.06
N ALA A 98 4.76 9.68 -10.98
CA ALA A 98 3.56 9.77 -11.80
C ALA A 98 3.84 9.66 -13.30
N LYS A 99 4.95 10.20 -13.78
CA LYS A 99 5.37 10.11 -15.19
C LYS A 99 5.60 8.67 -15.65
N HIS A 100 6.23 7.84 -14.82
CA HIS A 100 6.44 6.41 -15.10
C HIS A 100 5.12 5.63 -15.11
N CYS A 101 4.14 6.09 -14.33
CA CYS A 101 2.80 5.50 -14.29
C CYS A 101 1.85 6.04 -15.39
N GLY A 102 2.29 6.93 -16.26
CA GLY A 102 1.43 7.59 -17.26
C GLY A 102 0.35 8.50 -16.65
N LEU A 103 0.59 9.00 -15.44
CA LEU A 103 -0.34 9.82 -14.65
C LEU A 103 0.22 11.24 -14.42
N LYS A 104 -0.70 12.17 -14.12
CA LYS A 104 -0.35 13.46 -13.54
C LYS A 104 -0.17 13.31 -12.02
N PRO A 105 0.70 14.11 -11.36
CA PRO A 105 0.85 14.05 -9.89
C PRO A 105 -0.45 14.32 -9.12
N GLN A 106 -1.38 15.06 -9.72
CA GLN A 106 -2.69 15.42 -9.15
C GLN A 106 -3.81 14.44 -9.56
N PHE A 107 -3.48 13.17 -9.83
CA PHE A 107 -4.48 12.17 -10.16
C PHE A 107 -5.56 12.03 -9.07
N SER A 108 -6.77 11.67 -9.49
CA SER A 108 -7.90 11.39 -8.59
C SER A 108 -7.82 9.97 -8.04
N ILE A 109 -8.33 9.79 -6.83
CA ILE A 109 -8.50 8.47 -6.22
C ILE A 109 -9.99 8.19 -6.14
N LEU A 110 -10.42 7.12 -6.79
CA LEU A 110 -11.81 6.71 -6.85
C LEU A 110 -12.14 5.74 -5.71
N ASP A 111 -13.29 5.93 -5.09
CA ASP A 111 -13.79 5.01 -4.07
C ASP A 111 -14.56 3.83 -4.69
N ALA A 112 -15.06 2.93 -3.84
CA ALA A 112 -15.78 1.75 -4.29
C ALA A 112 -17.10 2.09 -5.00
N SER A 113 -17.74 3.21 -4.67
CA SER A 113 -18.97 3.65 -5.36
C SER A 113 -18.68 4.21 -6.75
N ASP A 114 -17.60 4.98 -6.86
CA ASP A 114 -17.13 5.52 -8.14
C ASP A 114 -16.78 4.40 -9.13
N THR A 115 -16.05 3.38 -8.64
CA THR A 115 -15.62 2.25 -9.48
C THR A 115 -16.78 1.40 -9.97
N VAL A 116 -17.79 1.14 -9.12
CA VAL A 116 -19.02 0.45 -9.54
C VAL A 116 -19.79 1.28 -10.55
N GLN A 117 -19.87 2.60 -10.37
CA GLN A 117 -20.55 3.49 -11.31
C GLN A 117 -19.87 3.47 -12.68
N ILE A 118 -18.55 3.53 -12.74
CA ILE A 118 -17.80 3.43 -14.02
C ILE A 118 -18.09 2.09 -14.71
N VAL A 119 -18.11 0.98 -13.97
CA VAL A 119 -18.44 -0.34 -14.56
C VAL A 119 -19.87 -0.36 -15.10
N SER A 120 -20.84 0.21 -14.37
CA SER A 120 -22.23 0.34 -14.82
C SER A 120 -22.33 1.17 -16.11
N ASP A 121 -21.65 2.32 -16.16
CA ASP A 121 -21.64 3.22 -17.30
C ASP A 121 -21.01 2.55 -18.55
N VAL A 122 -19.90 1.85 -18.37
CA VAL A 122 -19.22 1.13 -19.45
C VAL A 122 -20.02 -0.07 -19.93
N ALA A 123 -20.72 -0.77 -19.03
CA ALA A 123 -21.61 -1.87 -19.38
C ALA A 123 -22.90 -1.42 -20.09
N GLY A 124 -23.27 -0.14 -19.95
CA GLY A 124 -24.56 0.36 -20.44
C GLY A 124 -25.77 -0.23 -19.69
N ASP A 125 -25.54 -0.78 -18.50
CA ASP A 125 -26.55 -1.44 -17.66
C ASP A 125 -26.71 -0.67 -16.34
N SER A 126 -27.96 -0.43 -15.96
CA SER A 126 -28.31 0.25 -14.72
C SER A 126 -28.41 -0.69 -13.50
N ASP A 127 -28.26 -2.01 -13.69
CA ASP A 127 -28.29 -2.97 -12.58
C ASP A 127 -26.99 -2.90 -11.77
N LYS A 128 -27.07 -2.20 -10.65
CA LYS A 128 -25.93 -2.04 -9.72
C LYS A 128 -25.48 -3.36 -9.10
N GLY A 129 -26.32 -4.37 -9.03
CA GLY A 129 -25.96 -5.70 -8.52
C GLY A 129 -25.00 -6.39 -9.47
N ILE A 130 -25.31 -6.40 -10.75
CA ILE A 130 -24.46 -6.95 -11.81
C ILE A 130 -23.16 -6.15 -11.92
N ALA A 131 -23.23 -4.82 -11.97
CA ALA A 131 -22.07 -3.95 -12.03
C ALA A 131 -21.10 -4.19 -10.85
N LYS A 132 -21.64 -4.41 -9.64
CA LYS A 132 -20.83 -4.73 -8.45
C LYS A 132 -20.12 -6.09 -8.56
N GLN A 133 -20.79 -7.11 -9.12
CA GLN A 133 -20.16 -8.41 -9.35
C GLN A 133 -19.02 -8.31 -10.37
N MET A 134 -19.23 -7.59 -11.47
CA MET A 134 -18.21 -7.35 -12.49
C MET A 134 -17.03 -6.56 -11.93
N GLN A 135 -17.30 -5.50 -11.16
CA GLN A 135 -16.26 -4.72 -10.50
C GLN A 135 -15.45 -5.58 -9.52
N TRP A 136 -16.10 -6.44 -8.74
CA TRP A 136 -15.41 -7.36 -7.84
C TRP A 136 -14.51 -8.33 -8.61
N GLN A 137 -14.96 -8.85 -9.75
CA GLN A 137 -14.16 -9.73 -10.61
C GLN A 137 -12.94 -8.98 -11.18
N ILE A 138 -13.12 -7.75 -11.65
CA ILE A 138 -12.02 -6.89 -12.13
C ILE A 138 -11.03 -6.62 -11.00
N SER A 139 -11.50 -6.27 -9.81
CA SER A 139 -10.67 -6.05 -8.62
C SER A 139 -9.86 -7.31 -8.26
N SER A 140 -10.48 -8.50 -8.32
CA SER A 140 -9.79 -9.77 -8.09
C SER A 140 -8.62 -9.98 -9.06
N TRP A 141 -8.82 -9.71 -10.34
CA TRP A 141 -7.75 -9.79 -11.34
C TRP A 141 -6.64 -8.75 -11.11
N LYS A 142 -7.01 -7.51 -10.80
CA LYS A 142 -6.03 -6.45 -10.49
C LYS A 142 -5.16 -6.83 -9.29
N ASN A 143 -5.77 -7.38 -8.25
CA ASN A 143 -5.03 -7.83 -7.05
C ASN A 143 -4.14 -9.05 -7.33
N ALA A 144 -4.52 -9.89 -8.31
CA ALA A 144 -3.69 -11.00 -8.80
C ALA A 144 -2.67 -10.58 -9.86
N MET A 145 -2.55 -9.27 -10.16
CA MET A 145 -1.68 -8.70 -11.21
C MET A 145 -2.01 -9.19 -12.62
N ILE A 146 -3.23 -9.71 -12.85
CA ILE A 146 -3.71 -10.22 -14.14
C ILE A 146 -4.14 -9.03 -15.01
N SER A 147 -3.60 -8.96 -16.21
CA SER A 147 -3.95 -7.93 -17.21
C SER A 147 -5.34 -8.20 -17.84
N PRO A 148 -5.96 -7.21 -18.51
CA PRO A 148 -7.20 -7.43 -19.25
C PRO A 148 -7.12 -8.52 -20.32
N ASP A 149 -5.95 -8.69 -20.96
CA ASP A 149 -5.74 -9.70 -21.99
C ASP A 149 -5.65 -11.11 -21.40
N GLU A 150 -4.95 -11.25 -20.27
CA GLU A 150 -4.91 -12.51 -19.52
C GLU A 150 -6.27 -12.85 -18.90
N ALA A 151 -6.99 -11.87 -18.38
CA ALA A 151 -8.33 -12.05 -17.83
C ALA A 151 -9.30 -12.63 -18.88
N ALA A 152 -9.21 -12.17 -20.13
CA ALA A 152 -10.01 -12.73 -21.23
C ALA A 152 -9.72 -14.20 -21.53
N GLN A 153 -8.50 -14.67 -21.27
CA GLN A 153 -8.11 -16.07 -21.43
C GLN A 153 -8.51 -16.95 -20.24
N LEU A 154 -8.59 -16.36 -19.05
CA LEU A 154 -8.89 -17.04 -17.79
C LEU A 154 -10.39 -17.07 -17.46
N ALA A 155 -11.22 -16.34 -18.19
CA ALA A 155 -12.65 -16.26 -17.94
C ALA A 155 -13.33 -17.61 -18.21
N ASP A 156 -13.83 -18.26 -17.15
CA ASP A 156 -14.38 -19.61 -17.16
C ASP A 156 -15.91 -19.68 -17.01
N ASN A 157 -16.56 -18.52 -16.88
CA ASN A 157 -18.01 -18.40 -16.78
C ASN A 157 -18.50 -17.10 -17.43
N GLU A 158 -19.82 -16.98 -17.59
CA GLU A 158 -20.46 -15.86 -18.29
C GLU A 158 -20.13 -14.50 -17.64
N ILE A 159 -20.21 -14.41 -16.30
CA ILE A 159 -19.90 -13.18 -15.56
C ILE A 159 -18.44 -12.78 -15.76
N ALA A 160 -17.51 -13.73 -15.66
CA ALA A 160 -16.10 -13.51 -15.89
C ALA A 160 -15.81 -13.06 -17.33
N SER A 161 -16.49 -13.67 -18.32
CA SER A 161 -16.33 -13.32 -19.74
C SER A 161 -16.77 -11.87 -20.02
N VAL A 162 -17.92 -11.46 -19.48
CA VAL A 162 -18.38 -10.08 -19.59
C VAL A 162 -17.46 -9.12 -18.82
N ALA A 163 -17.07 -9.46 -17.60
CA ALA A 163 -16.16 -8.64 -16.81
C ALA A 163 -14.80 -8.43 -17.50
N ALA A 164 -14.27 -9.46 -18.19
CA ALA A 164 -13.02 -9.36 -18.95
C ALA A 164 -13.14 -8.39 -20.14
N GLN A 165 -14.27 -8.38 -20.84
CA GLN A 165 -14.52 -7.40 -21.90
C GLN A 165 -14.60 -5.96 -21.34
N LEU A 166 -15.29 -5.78 -20.21
CA LEU A 166 -15.41 -4.49 -19.56
C LEU A 166 -14.10 -4.02 -18.93
N TYR A 167 -13.23 -4.93 -18.50
CA TYR A 167 -11.99 -4.58 -17.81
C TYR A 167 -11.08 -3.67 -18.65
N ARG A 168 -10.97 -3.94 -19.95
CA ARG A 168 -10.19 -3.08 -20.87
C ARG A 168 -10.76 -1.66 -20.98
N GLU A 169 -12.07 -1.54 -21.09
CA GLU A 169 -12.75 -0.22 -21.16
C GLU A 169 -12.71 0.50 -19.81
N TYR A 170 -12.84 -0.24 -18.71
CA TYR A 170 -12.64 0.29 -17.36
C TYR A 170 -11.24 0.92 -17.19
N GLU A 171 -10.20 0.22 -17.61
CA GLU A 171 -8.81 0.72 -17.57
C GLU A 171 -8.63 1.97 -18.45
N ARG A 172 -9.25 2.00 -19.64
CA ARG A 172 -9.22 3.19 -20.51
C ARG A 172 -9.91 4.38 -19.85
N THR A 173 -11.03 4.15 -19.19
CA THR A 173 -11.78 5.18 -18.48
C THR A 173 -10.96 5.74 -17.32
N LEU A 174 -10.32 4.90 -16.50
CA LEU A 174 -9.42 5.35 -15.43
C LEU A 174 -8.30 6.24 -15.97
N ARG A 175 -7.67 5.83 -17.07
CA ARG A 175 -6.59 6.61 -17.72
C ARG A 175 -7.12 7.96 -18.26
N ALA A 176 -8.27 7.96 -18.91
CA ALA A 176 -8.88 9.18 -19.44
C ALA A 176 -9.21 10.19 -18.32
N TYR A 177 -9.67 9.71 -17.18
CA TYR A 177 -9.97 10.54 -16.00
C TYR A 177 -8.72 10.90 -15.21
N GLN A 178 -7.55 10.37 -15.57
CA GLN A 178 -6.34 10.51 -14.77
C GLN A 178 -6.61 10.10 -13.32
N ALA A 179 -7.22 8.93 -13.15
CA ALA A 179 -7.68 8.42 -11.88
C ALA A 179 -7.10 7.03 -11.60
N VAL A 180 -7.02 6.70 -10.34
CA VAL A 180 -6.68 5.37 -9.82
C VAL A 180 -7.74 4.91 -8.84
N ASP A 181 -8.01 3.62 -8.80
CA ASP A 181 -8.82 2.99 -7.75
C ASP A 181 -7.95 2.49 -6.59
N PHE A 182 -8.57 1.94 -5.56
CA PHE A 182 -7.84 1.43 -4.40
C PHE A 182 -6.91 0.26 -4.74
N ASP A 183 -7.27 -0.59 -5.71
CA ASP A 183 -6.43 -1.71 -6.13
C ASP A 183 -5.12 -1.20 -6.76
N TYR A 184 -5.21 -0.14 -7.54
CA TYR A 184 -4.03 0.49 -8.15
C TYR A 184 -3.09 1.16 -7.14
N LEU A 185 -3.59 1.59 -5.98
CA LEU A 185 -2.71 2.13 -4.94
C LEU A 185 -1.69 1.10 -4.43
N ILE A 186 -1.97 -0.19 -4.63
CA ILE A 186 -1.05 -1.28 -4.27
C ILE A 186 -0.39 -1.88 -5.51
N SER A 187 -1.16 -2.26 -6.54
CA SER A 187 -0.64 -2.99 -7.69
C SER A 187 0.23 -2.13 -8.63
N LEU A 188 -0.08 -0.83 -8.77
CA LEU A 188 0.69 0.05 -9.64
C LEU A 188 2.12 0.31 -9.14
N PRO A 189 2.40 0.54 -7.83
CA PRO A 189 3.77 0.55 -7.32
C PRO A 189 4.54 -0.75 -7.54
N VAL A 190 3.88 -1.91 -7.46
CA VAL A 190 4.52 -3.21 -7.72
C VAL A 190 4.97 -3.27 -9.18
N ARG A 191 4.07 -3.02 -10.14
CA ARG A 191 4.41 -2.95 -11.58
C ARG A 191 5.54 -1.96 -11.86
N LEU A 192 5.43 -0.76 -11.28
CA LEU A 192 6.45 0.27 -11.41
C LEU A 192 7.84 -0.24 -11.01
N PHE A 193 7.94 -0.96 -9.89
CA PHE A 193 9.21 -1.49 -9.41
C PHE A 193 9.71 -2.70 -10.20
N GLU A 194 8.82 -3.45 -10.86
CA GLU A 194 9.17 -4.54 -11.76
C GLU A 194 9.66 -4.02 -13.11
N GLU A 195 8.95 -3.04 -13.69
CA GLU A 195 9.22 -2.48 -15.00
C GLU A 195 10.39 -1.45 -15.00
N HIS A 196 10.65 -0.80 -13.84
CA HIS A 196 11.66 0.26 -13.68
C HIS A 196 12.63 -0.05 -12.53
N PRO A 197 13.67 -0.89 -12.78
CA PRO A 197 14.67 -1.24 -11.77
C PRO A 197 15.37 -0.04 -11.13
N GLU A 198 15.61 1.03 -11.90
CA GLU A 198 16.24 2.28 -11.43
C GLU A 198 15.34 3.02 -10.41
N VAL A 199 14.03 2.96 -10.61
CA VAL A 199 13.04 3.53 -9.64
C VAL A 199 13.04 2.70 -8.38
N ARG A 200 12.99 1.37 -8.51
CA ARG A 200 13.06 0.44 -7.39
C ARG A 200 14.30 0.66 -6.55
N GLU A 201 15.47 0.72 -7.17
CA GLU A 201 16.75 0.93 -6.48
C GLU A 201 16.75 2.26 -5.71
N ARG A 202 16.24 3.32 -6.31
CA ARG A 202 16.11 4.64 -5.66
C ARG A 202 15.24 4.58 -4.40
N TRP A 203 14.11 3.86 -4.46
CA TRP A 203 13.22 3.66 -3.32
C TRP A 203 13.81 2.73 -2.26
N GLN A 204 14.53 1.67 -2.63
CA GLN A 204 15.25 0.79 -1.70
C GLN A 204 16.35 1.54 -0.97
N ASN A 205 17.09 2.41 -1.66
CA ASN A 205 18.13 3.25 -1.04
C ASN A 205 17.54 4.30 -0.11
N ARG A 206 16.31 4.75 -0.36
CA ARG A 206 15.58 5.70 0.48
C ARG A 206 14.95 5.02 1.69
N LEU A 207 14.21 3.93 1.51
CA LEU A 207 13.52 3.21 2.58
C LEU A 207 14.29 1.92 2.91
N ARG A 208 15.33 2.06 3.72
CA ARG A 208 16.24 0.96 4.04
C ARG A 208 15.70 0.03 5.14
N TYR A 209 14.81 0.54 5.99
CA TYR A 209 14.13 -0.19 7.06
C TYR A 209 12.63 -0.06 6.89
N LEU A 210 11.96 -1.20 6.68
CA LEU A 210 10.52 -1.31 6.50
C LEU A 210 9.95 -2.24 7.57
#